data_4cf2c4a559a65c1029373a6159c05492
#
_entry.id   4cf2c4a559a65c1029373a6159c05492
#
_cell.length_a   1.000
_cell.length_b   1.000
_cell.length_c   1.000
_cell.angle_alpha   90.00
_cell.angle_beta   90.00
_cell.angle_gamma   90.00
#
_symmetry.space_group_name_H-M   'P 1'
#
loop_
_entity.id
_entity.type
_entity.pdbx_description
1 polymer ?
#
loop_
_entity_poly.entity_id
_entity_poly.type
_entity_poly.pdbx_seq_one_letter_code
_entity_poly.pdbx_strand_id
1 'polypeptide(L)'
;FEYVDTQNGFNIYENKYYVPMGFTYDYYCLDSDIQKASEVDKTSMLMKALVLTPEQAAKYNNILSYYSFKGTDYSTDQYYQNCLDRRANSCSSFSYDSYGFNAKIDLDKDNLVFFSVPYDDGWSAKVNGQDVEIEKVDYGFMAVLCPAGSNDIQFTYETKGLFWGKVITVVGFGSLIVYLGAVRFTGRKKKEEAQPVEKNA
;
A
#
# COMPACT_ATOMS: atom_id res chain seq x y z
N PHE A 1 6.19 6.28 26.76
CA PHE A 1 4.84 5.78 27.10
C PHE A 1 4.42 6.36 28.45
N GLU A 2 3.17 6.82 28.57
CA GLU A 2 2.57 7.31 29.80
C GLU A 2 1.48 6.33 30.25
N TYR A 3 1.47 5.99 31.53
CA TYR A 3 0.42 5.14 32.10
C TYR A 3 -0.93 5.86 32.05
N VAL A 4 -1.96 5.18 31.56
CA VAL A 4 -3.32 5.71 31.41
C VAL A 4 -4.29 5.00 32.36
N ASP A 5 -4.30 3.66 32.37
CA ASP A 5 -5.31 2.87 33.08
C ASP A 5 -4.87 1.42 33.28
N THR A 6 -5.63 0.68 34.09
CA THR A 6 -5.51 -0.78 34.23
C THR A 6 -6.87 -1.43 33.98
N GLN A 7 -6.99 -2.29 32.96
CA GLN A 7 -8.20 -3.03 32.65
C GLN A 7 -7.93 -4.52 32.57
N ASN A 8 -8.75 -5.32 33.21
CA ASN A 8 -8.64 -6.78 33.25
C ASN A 8 -7.26 -7.30 33.68
N GLY A 9 -6.56 -6.56 34.57
CA GLY A 9 -5.22 -6.90 35.06
C GLY A 9 -4.07 -6.49 34.12
N PHE A 10 -4.34 -5.79 33.00
CA PHE A 10 -3.34 -5.25 32.10
C PHE A 10 -3.20 -3.75 32.25
N ASN A 11 -1.97 -3.27 32.36
CA ASN A 11 -1.67 -1.85 32.34
C ASN A 11 -1.72 -1.30 30.92
N ILE A 12 -2.43 -0.20 30.73
CA ILE A 12 -2.58 0.52 29.47
C ILE A 12 -1.67 1.72 29.47
N TYR A 13 -0.85 1.85 28.42
CA TYR A 13 0.08 2.96 28.25
C TYR A 13 -0.19 3.68 26.93
N GLU A 14 -0.19 5.00 26.93
CA GLU A 14 -0.26 5.84 25.74
C GLU A 14 1.14 6.10 25.17
N ASN A 15 1.26 5.99 23.85
CA ASN A 15 2.45 6.45 23.14
C ASN A 15 2.24 7.91 22.70
N LYS A 16 2.88 8.85 23.39
CA LYS A 16 2.79 10.28 23.07
C LYS A 16 3.41 10.66 21.73
N TYR A 17 4.29 9.82 21.20
CA TYR A 17 5.01 10.03 19.93
C TYR A 17 4.46 9.16 18.79
N TYR A 18 3.24 8.64 18.95
CA TYR A 18 2.56 7.93 17.88
C TYR A 18 2.34 8.85 16.69
N VAL A 19 2.72 8.38 15.51
CA VAL A 19 2.49 9.04 14.22
C VAL A 19 1.36 8.31 13.50
N PRO A 20 0.24 8.98 13.19
CA PRO A 20 -0.86 8.39 12.43
C PRO A 20 -0.42 7.99 11.02
N MET A 21 -1.16 7.08 10.40
CA MET A 21 -0.94 6.66 9.02
C MET A 21 -1.25 7.82 8.05
N GLY A 22 -0.37 8.03 7.09
CA GLY A 22 -0.47 9.10 6.11
C GLY A 22 0.01 10.45 6.69
N PHE A 23 1.21 10.88 6.30
CA PHE A 23 1.78 12.15 6.74
C PHE A 23 2.73 12.72 5.69
N THR A 24 3.14 13.97 5.85
CA THR A 24 4.02 14.66 4.92
C THR A 24 5.40 14.91 5.49
N TYR A 25 6.36 15.12 4.59
CA TYR A 25 7.71 15.61 4.89
C TYR A 25 7.92 17.00 4.29
N ASP A 26 8.84 17.77 4.87
CA ASP A 26 9.36 19.01 4.27
C ASP A 26 10.71 18.80 3.59
N TYR A 27 11.36 17.67 3.89
CA TYR A 27 12.71 17.38 3.47
C TYR A 27 12.81 16.02 2.80
N TYR A 28 13.77 15.93 1.88
CA TYR A 28 14.23 14.65 1.33
C TYR A 28 15.73 14.47 1.54
N CYS A 29 16.18 13.23 1.49
CA CYS A 29 17.59 12.85 1.39
C CYS A 29 17.77 11.77 0.31
N LEU A 30 19.01 11.49 -0.05
CA LEU A 30 19.34 10.44 -1.00
C LEU A 30 19.76 9.17 -0.26
N ASP A 31 19.63 8.03 -0.93
CA ASP A 31 20.11 6.74 -0.41
C ASP A 31 21.57 6.77 0.04
N SER A 32 22.43 7.47 -0.71
CA SER A 32 23.85 7.66 -0.37
C SER A 32 24.09 8.34 0.99
N ASP A 33 23.13 9.12 1.48
CA ASP A 33 23.23 9.78 2.79
C ASP A 33 22.89 8.78 3.91
N ILE A 34 21.86 7.95 3.69
CA ILE A 34 21.42 6.92 4.63
C ILE A 34 22.45 5.80 4.79
N GLN A 35 23.07 5.34 3.70
CA GLN A 35 24.02 4.22 3.73
C GLN A 35 25.25 4.49 4.59
N LYS A 36 25.63 5.74 4.79
CA LYS A 36 26.78 6.15 5.63
C LYS A 36 26.50 6.17 7.13
N ALA A 37 25.21 6.10 7.50
CA ALA A 37 24.76 6.21 8.87
C ALA A 37 24.74 4.84 9.60
N SER A 38 24.86 4.87 10.93
CA SER A 38 24.62 3.68 11.77
C SER A 38 23.13 3.28 11.71
N GLU A 39 22.81 2.02 12.06
CA GLU A 39 21.42 1.55 12.06
C GLU A 39 20.52 2.35 13.02
N VAL A 40 21.06 2.84 14.12
CA VAL A 40 20.34 3.67 15.07
C VAL A 40 20.05 5.05 14.46
N ASP A 41 21.03 5.64 13.79
CA ASP A 41 20.90 6.95 13.17
C ASP A 41 19.91 6.93 11.99
N LYS A 42 19.85 5.83 11.22
CA LYS A 42 18.90 5.64 10.12
C LYS A 42 17.46 5.85 10.57
N THR A 43 17.08 5.35 11.75
CA THR A 43 15.73 5.54 12.28
C THR A 43 15.40 7.04 12.47
N SER A 44 16.34 7.82 13.00
CA SER A 44 16.16 9.27 13.16
C SER A 44 16.11 9.99 11.81
N MET A 45 16.93 9.56 10.84
CA MET A 45 16.96 10.12 9.49
C MET A 45 15.64 9.90 8.76
N LEU A 46 15.09 8.69 8.79
CA LEU A 46 13.82 8.33 8.15
C LEU A 46 12.61 9.07 8.76
N MET A 47 12.70 9.49 10.02
CA MET A 47 11.66 10.35 10.61
C MET A 47 11.81 11.82 10.24
N LYS A 48 13.00 12.26 9.79
CA LYS A 48 13.27 13.64 9.41
C LYS A 48 13.02 13.92 7.93
N ALA A 49 13.49 13.05 7.05
CA ALA A 49 13.49 13.26 5.61
C ALA A 49 13.07 12.00 4.86
N LEU A 50 12.35 12.19 3.75
CA LEU A 50 11.92 11.13 2.84
C LEU A 50 13.11 10.71 1.96
N VAL A 51 13.39 9.41 1.87
CA VAL A 51 14.44 8.92 0.97
C VAL A 51 13.92 8.84 -0.45
N LEU A 52 14.56 9.58 -1.33
CA LEU A 52 14.21 9.65 -2.75
C LEU A 52 15.37 9.16 -3.63
N THR A 53 15.04 8.64 -4.80
CA THR A 53 16.03 8.45 -5.88
C THR A 53 16.44 9.78 -6.47
N PRO A 54 17.58 9.87 -7.17
CA PRO A 54 18.00 11.11 -7.85
C PRO A 54 16.94 11.66 -8.83
N GLU A 55 16.22 10.79 -9.52
CA GLU A 55 15.16 11.14 -10.46
C GLU A 55 13.95 11.74 -9.72
N GLN A 56 13.53 11.12 -8.61
CA GLN A 56 12.46 11.64 -7.75
C GLN A 56 12.88 12.96 -7.10
N ALA A 57 14.12 13.06 -6.62
CA ALA A 57 14.65 14.32 -6.07
C ALA A 57 14.59 15.45 -7.10
N ALA A 58 14.94 15.19 -8.37
CA ALA A 58 14.81 16.18 -9.44
C ALA A 58 13.34 16.54 -9.74
N LYS A 59 12.41 15.58 -9.65
CA LYS A 59 10.96 15.77 -9.86
C LYS A 59 10.32 16.62 -8.76
N TYR A 60 10.76 16.46 -7.51
CA TYR A 60 10.10 17.03 -6.32
C TYR A 60 10.92 18.11 -5.59
N ASN A 61 12.03 18.62 -6.16
CA ASN A 61 12.88 19.65 -5.55
C ASN A 61 12.22 21.02 -5.36
N ASN A 62 11.08 21.25 -6.01
CA ASN A 62 10.24 22.44 -5.82
C ASN A 62 9.24 22.29 -4.66
N ILE A 63 9.06 21.08 -4.14
CA ILE A 63 8.12 20.73 -3.07
C ILE A 63 8.86 20.40 -1.79
N LEU A 64 9.91 19.58 -1.89
CA LEU A 64 10.74 19.11 -0.79
C LEU A 64 12.14 19.72 -0.89
N SER A 65 12.73 20.09 0.25
CA SER A 65 14.10 20.60 0.31
C SER A 65 15.09 19.50 0.65
N TYR A 66 16.27 19.51 0.02
CA TYR A 66 17.32 18.56 0.39
C TYR A 66 17.80 18.81 1.82
N TYR A 67 17.92 17.74 2.61
CA TYR A 67 18.38 17.81 3.98
C TYR A 67 19.77 17.19 4.14
N SER A 68 20.72 17.99 4.64
CA SER A 68 22.05 17.53 5.00
C SER A 68 22.12 17.28 6.52
N PHE A 69 22.22 16.01 6.90
CA PHE A 69 22.21 15.60 8.31
C PHE A 69 23.44 16.08 9.08
N LYS A 70 23.21 16.41 10.36
CA LYS A 70 24.24 16.83 11.32
C LYS A 70 24.17 15.92 12.54
N GLY A 71 25.23 15.86 13.34
CA GLY A 71 25.29 15.00 14.53
C GLY A 71 24.16 15.22 15.54
N THR A 72 23.61 16.44 15.62
CA THR A 72 22.46 16.77 16.50
C THR A 72 21.16 16.13 16.06
N ASP A 73 21.03 15.76 14.78
CA ASP A 73 19.80 15.15 14.22
C ASP A 73 19.58 13.72 14.71
N TYR A 74 20.62 13.10 15.28
CA TYR A 74 20.57 11.72 15.79
C TYR A 74 20.23 11.63 17.27
N SER A 75 19.98 12.76 17.93
CA SER A 75 19.58 12.75 19.34
C SER A 75 18.16 12.21 19.51
N THR A 76 17.90 11.58 20.67
CA THR A 76 16.57 11.10 21.04
C THR A 76 15.53 12.22 21.09
N ASP A 77 15.92 13.39 21.55
CA ASP A 77 15.02 14.55 21.62
C ASP A 77 14.63 15.01 20.21
N GLN A 78 15.58 15.03 19.26
CA GLN A 78 15.28 15.37 17.88
C GLN A 78 14.37 14.32 17.21
N TYR A 79 14.60 13.03 17.50
CA TYR A 79 13.71 11.97 17.04
C TYR A 79 12.26 12.17 17.54
N TYR A 80 12.07 12.47 18.82
CA TYR A 80 10.74 12.76 19.37
C TYR A 80 10.12 14.01 18.74
N GLN A 81 10.92 15.05 18.51
CA GLN A 81 10.41 16.24 17.82
C GLN A 81 9.97 15.92 16.39
N ASN A 82 10.76 15.13 15.65
CA ASN A 82 10.37 14.69 14.30
C ASN A 82 9.06 13.87 14.33
N CYS A 83 8.85 13.01 15.32
CA CYS A 83 7.57 12.30 15.48
C CYS A 83 6.39 13.27 15.68
N LEU A 84 6.56 14.30 16.51
CA LEU A 84 5.53 15.33 16.72
C LEU A 84 5.26 16.14 15.46
N ASP A 85 6.30 16.48 14.70
CA ASP A 85 6.18 17.18 13.42
C ASP A 85 5.40 16.34 12.38
N ARG A 86 5.71 15.03 12.28
CA ARG A 86 4.95 14.10 11.41
C ARG A 86 3.50 13.98 11.86
N ARG A 87 3.27 13.88 13.18
CA ARG A 87 1.92 13.82 13.74
C ARG A 87 1.10 15.07 13.43
N ALA A 88 1.70 16.26 13.54
CA ALA A 88 1.03 17.51 13.24
C ALA A 88 0.64 17.65 11.75
N ASN A 89 1.39 16.99 10.86
CA ASN A 89 1.18 17.00 9.41
C ASN A 89 0.67 15.64 8.89
N SER A 90 -0.16 14.96 9.69
CA SER A 90 -0.74 13.65 9.33
C SER A 90 -2.19 13.76 8.89
N CYS A 91 -2.68 12.69 8.25
CA CYS A 91 -4.07 12.58 7.85
C CYS A 91 -5.03 12.73 9.03
N SER A 92 -6.09 13.50 8.84
CA SER A 92 -7.18 13.71 9.81
C SER A 92 -8.08 12.47 9.94
N SER A 93 -8.11 11.62 8.91
CA SER A 93 -8.80 10.33 8.94
C SER A 93 -8.04 9.29 8.12
N PHE A 94 -8.09 8.04 8.57
CA PHE A 94 -7.58 6.86 7.89
C PHE A 94 -8.53 5.69 8.13
N SER A 95 -8.95 5.02 7.07
CA SER A 95 -9.79 3.83 7.12
C SER A 95 -9.34 2.80 6.09
N TYR A 96 -9.49 1.53 6.37
CA TYR A 96 -9.09 0.45 5.48
C TYR A 96 -10.12 -0.68 5.45
N ASP A 97 -10.12 -1.44 4.36
CA ASP A 97 -10.90 -2.65 4.18
C ASP A 97 -10.06 -3.75 3.48
N SER A 98 -10.72 -4.79 2.97
CA SER A 98 -10.04 -5.88 2.24
C SER A 98 -9.60 -5.50 0.81
N TYR A 99 -9.97 -4.33 0.32
CA TYR A 99 -9.67 -3.85 -1.04
C TYR A 99 -8.64 -2.71 -1.06
N GLY A 100 -8.41 -2.06 0.09
CA GLY A 100 -7.47 -0.95 0.15
C GLY A 100 -7.68 -0.05 1.36
N PHE A 101 -7.39 1.24 1.19
CA PHE A 101 -7.56 2.23 2.25
C PHE A 101 -7.92 3.61 1.71
N ASN A 102 -8.54 4.42 2.57
CA ASN A 102 -8.87 5.81 2.31
C ASN A 102 -8.29 6.70 3.41
N ALA A 103 -7.85 7.89 3.03
CA ALA A 103 -7.30 8.87 3.94
C ALA A 103 -7.72 10.29 3.55
N LYS A 104 -7.77 11.20 4.53
CA LYS A 104 -8.03 12.62 4.29
C LYS A 104 -6.96 13.47 4.93
N ILE A 105 -6.49 14.47 4.21
CA ILE A 105 -5.47 15.40 4.69
C ILE A 105 -5.74 16.81 4.14
N ASP A 106 -5.49 17.81 4.98
CA ASP A 106 -5.48 19.22 4.56
C ASP A 106 -4.04 19.70 4.47
N LEU A 107 -3.66 20.28 3.33
CA LEU A 107 -2.30 20.71 3.04
C LEU A 107 -2.24 22.21 2.76
N ASP A 108 -1.27 22.91 3.36
CA ASP A 108 -1.01 24.33 3.08
C ASP A 108 -0.37 24.58 1.71
N LYS A 109 0.35 23.58 1.19
CA LYS A 109 1.05 23.58 -0.11
C LYS A 109 1.01 22.18 -0.72
N ASP A 110 1.25 22.09 -2.03
CA ASP A 110 1.44 20.78 -2.67
C ASP A 110 2.52 19.99 -1.94
N ASN A 111 2.25 18.70 -1.66
CA ASN A 111 3.22 17.84 -1.00
C ASN A 111 3.00 16.36 -1.33
N LEU A 112 4.05 15.55 -1.10
CA LEU A 112 3.95 14.09 -1.09
C LEU A 112 3.38 13.62 0.25
N VAL A 113 2.27 12.90 0.20
CA VAL A 113 1.70 12.21 1.38
C VAL A 113 2.24 10.80 1.41
N PHE A 114 3.04 10.51 2.43
CA PHE A 114 3.68 9.22 2.66
C PHE A 114 2.78 8.27 3.42
N PHE A 115 2.79 7.00 3.01
CA PHE A 115 2.11 5.90 3.70
C PHE A 115 3.11 4.77 3.96
N SER A 116 3.27 4.36 5.21
CA SER A 116 4.12 3.21 5.59
C SER A 116 3.47 1.87 5.22
N VAL A 117 2.94 1.80 4.01
CA VAL A 117 2.37 0.60 3.37
C VAL A 117 3.33 0.14 2.29
N PRO A 118 3.74 -1.15 2.27
CA PRO A 118 4.65 -1.66 1.26
C PRO A 118 4.10 -1.47 -0.16
N TYR A 119 4.97 -0.98 -1.04
CA TYR A 119 4.67 -0.83 -2.46
C TYR A 119 4.54 -2.21 -3.13
N ASP A 120 3.51 -2.36 -3.91
CA ASP A 120 3.33 -3.47 -4.86
C ASP A 120 2.67 -2.93 -6.12
N ASP A 121 2.97 -3.55 -7.26
CA ASP A 121 2.40 -3.13 -8.55
C ASP A 121 0.88 -3.36 -8.67
N GLY A 122 0.25 -4.02 -7.71
CA GLY A 122 -1.20 -4.20 -7.63
C GLY A 122 -1.92 -2.98 -7.05
N TRP A 123 -1.19 -2.03 -6.48
CA TRP A 123 -1.78 -0.79 -5.97
C TRP A 123 -2.11 0.19 -7.09
N SER A 124 -3.24 0.86 -6.94
CA SER A 124 -3.64 2.05 -7.67
C SER A 124 -4.10 3.12 -6.69
N ALA A 125 -3.93 4.40 -7.05
CA ALA A 125 -4.29 5.51 -6.17
C ALA A 125 -5.08 6.58 -6.91
N LYS A 126 -6.00 7.22 -6.17
CA LYS A 126 -6.72 8.42 -6.60
C LYS A 126 -6.57 9.49 -5.54
N VAL A 127 -6.39 10.72 -5.99
CA VAL A 127 -6.47 11.93 -5.16
C VAL A 127 -7.60 12.80 -5.71
N ASN A 128 -8.58 13.13 -4.87
CA ASN A 128 -9.76 13.90 -5.25
C ASN A 128 -10.51 13.29 -6.46
N GLY A 129 -10.53 11.94 -6.55
CA GLY A 129 -11.17 11.19 -7.63
C GLY A 129 -10.36 11.08 -8.93
N GLN A 130 -9.17 11.71 -9.03
CA GLN A 130 -8.28 11.63 -10.18
C GLN A 130 -7.22 10.56 -9.95
N ASP A 131 -6.94 9.74 -10.97
CA ASP A 131 -5.86 8.76 -10.91
C ASP A 131 -4.50 9.46 -10.80
N VAL A 132 -3.67 9.00 -9.87
CA VAL A 132 -2.33 9.56 -9.61
C VAL A 132 -1.27 8.46 -9.61
N GLU A 133 -0.04 8.85 -9.93
CA GLU A 133 1.12 7.97 -9.83
C GLU A 133 1.46 7.70 -8.35
N ILE A 134 1.76 6.44 -8.02
CA ILE A 134 2.27 6.05 -6.71
C ILE A 134 3.78 6.05 -6.78
N GLU A 135 4.41 6.94 -6.01
CA GLU A 135 5.86 6.96 -5.85
C GLU A 135 6.30 5.88 -4.85
N LYS A 136 7.27 5.07 -5.28
CA LYS A 136 7.95 4.14 -4.38
C LYS A 136 9.09 4.87 -3.69
N VAL A 137 8.97 5.09 -2.39
CA VAL A 137 9.89 5.89 -1.56
C VAL A 137 10.38 5.06 -0.37
N ASP A 138 11.36 5.56 0.38
CA ASP A 138 11.87 4.92 1.61
C ASP A 138 12.10 3.42 1.43
N TYR A 139 12.79 3.03 0.35
CA TYR A 139 13.14 1.64 -0.01
C TYR A 139 11.98 0.71 -0.36
N GLY A 140 10.74 1.14 -0.24
CA GLY A 140 9.64 0.25 -0.59
C GLY A 140 8.29 0.64 -0.03
N PHE A 141 8.13 1.82 0.50
CA PHE A 141 6.84 2.38 0.88
C PHE A 141 6.24 3.24 -0.24
N MET A 142 5.06 3.76 0.01
CA MET A 142 4.29 4.50 -0.99
C MET A 142 4.12 5.97 -0.62
N ALA A 143 4.15 6.84 -1.63
CA ALA A 143 3.70 8.22 -1.50
C ALA A 143 2.89 8.64 -2.73
N VAL A 144 2.00 9.62 -2.56
CA VAL A 144 1.24 10.24 -3.64
C VAL A 144 1.31 11.75 -3.54
N LEU A 145 1.39 12.42 -4.69
CA LEU A 145 1.36 13.86 -4.76
C LEU A 145 -0.06 14.37 -4.53
N CYS A 146 -0.23 15.24 -3.54
CA CYS A 146 -1.48 15.91 -3.24
C CYS A 146 -1.33 17.42 -3.39
N PRO A 147 -2.30 18.12 -4.01
CA PRO A 147 -2.30 19.58 -4.10
C PRO A 147 -2.60 20.24 -2.75
N ALA A 148 -2.33 21.54 -2.65
CA ALA A 148 -2.77 22.37 -1.54
C ALA A 148 -4.29 22.30 -1.34
N GLY A 149 -4.75 22.38 -0.09
CA GLY A 149 -6.14 22.29 0.31
C GLY A 149 -6.55 20.91 0.83
N SER A 150 -7.85 20.66 0.87
CA SER A 150 -8.44 19.40 1.37
C SER A 150 -8.33 18.30 0.32
N ASN A 151 -7.77 17.16 0.72
CA ASN A 151 -7.55 16.03 -0.16
C ASN A 151 -8.24 14.77 0.37
N ASP A 152 -8.92 14.07 -0.54
CA ASP A 152 -9.48 12.73 -0.35
C ASP A 152 -8.61 11.74 -1.15
N ILE A 153 -7.89 10.86 -0.44
CA ILE A 153 -6.92 9.93 -1.00
C ILE A 153 -7.51 8.53 -0.90
N GLN A 154 -7.53 7.82 -2.02
CA GLN A 154 -8.01 6.44 -2.09
C GLN A 154 -6.95 5.55 -2.72
N PHE A 155 -6.60 4.46 -2.02
CA PHE A 155 -5.79 3.38 -2.56
C PHE A 155 -6.63 2.13 -2.73
N THR A 156 -6.47 1.46 -3.86
CA THR A 156 -7.14 0.19 -4.15
C THR A 156 -6.11 -0.85 -4.58
N TYR A 157 -6.19 -2.05 -4.01
CA TYR A 157 -5.28 -3.15 -4.32
C TYR A 157 -5.98 -4.23 -5.13
N GLU A 158 -5.39 -4.59 -6.26
CA GLU A 158 -5.84 -5.71 -7.08
C GLU A 158 -4.66 -6.66 -7.34
N THR A 159 -4.80 -7.91 -6.90
CA THR A 159 -3.74 -8.92 -7.08
C THR A 159 -3.47 -9.17 -8.56
N LYS A 160 -2.24 -8.94 -9.01
CA LYS A 160 -1.82 -9.24 -10.39
C LYS A 160 -2.11 -10.69 -10.76
N GLY A 161 -2.66 -10.88 -11.96
CA GLY A 161 -2.99 -12.20 -12.48
C GLY A 161 -4.31 -12.79 -11.98
N LEU A 162 -4.96 -12.20 -10.97
CA LEU A 162 -6.24 -12.71 -10.45
C LEU A 162 -7.32 -12.76 -11.54
N PHE A 163 -7.38 -11.74 -12.40
CA PHE A 163 -8.31 -11.71 -13.54
C PHE A 163 -8.08 -12.89 -14.48
N TRP A 164 -6.84 -13.11 -14.91
CA TRP A 164 -6.50 -14.23 -15.81
C TRP A 164 -6.69 -15.59 -15.12
N GLY A 165 -6.40 -15.70 -13.84
CA GLY A 165 -6.69 -16.90 -13.05
C GLY A 165 -8.18 -17.23 -13.05
N LYS A 166 -9.05 -16.23 -12.83
CA LYS A 166 -10.51 -16.39 -12.93
C LYS A 166 -10.95 -16.86 -14.33
N VAL A 167 -10.43 -16.23 -15.39
CA VAL A 167 -10.76 -16.59 -16.78
C VAL A 167 -10.36 -18.04 -17.09
N ILE A 168 -9.13 -18.44 -16.76
CA ILE A 168 -8.64 -19.82 -16.96
C ILE A 168 -9.49 -20.83 -16.20
N THR A 169 -9.87 -20.50 -14.97
CA THR A 169 -10.74 -21.36 -14.13
C THR A 169 -12.11 -21.55 -14.78
N VAL A 170 -12.76 -20.48 -15.23
CA VAL A 170 -14.07 -20.56 -15.89
C VAL A 170 -13.99 -21.38 -17.19
N VAL A 171 -12.96 -21.14 -18.02
CA VAL A 171 -12.74 -21.90 -19.26
C VAL A 171 -12.47 -23.38 -18.96
N GLY A 172 -11.65 -23.68 -17.94
CA GLY A 172 -11.34 -25.05 -17.52
C GLY A 172 -12.59 -25.81 -17.04
N PHE A 173 -13.40 -25.22 -16.19
CA PHE A 173 -14.65 -25.82 -15.74
C PHE A 173 -15.65 -25.97 -16.90
N GLY A 174 -15.77 -24.98 -17.78
CA GLY A 174 -16.63 -25.07 -18.97
C GLY A 174 -16.21 -26.24 -19.87
N SER A 175 -14.92 -26.37 -20.14
CA SER A 175 -14.35 -27.48 -20.95
C SER A 175 -14.61 -28.85 -20.32
N LEU A 176 -14.49 -28.95 -18.98
CA LEU A 176 -14.80 -30.18 -18.25
C LEU A 176 -16.27 -30.58 -18.38
N ILE A 177 -17.19 -29.63 -18.24
CA ILE A 177 -18.64 -29.87 -18.40
C ILE A 177 -18.95 -30.36 -19.82
N VAL A 178 -18.38 -29.71 -20.85
CA VAL A 178 -18.55 -30.13 -22.27
C VAL A 178 -18.01 -31.54 -22.49
N TYR A 179 -16.82 -31.84 -21.96
CA TYR A 179 -16.21 -33.17 -22.05
C TYR A 179 -17.09 -34.24 -21.41
N LEU A 180 -17.55 -34.03 -20.16
CA LEU A 180 -18.44 -34.97 -19.48
C LEU A 180 -19.78 -35.17 -20.19
N GLY A 181 -20.33 -34.09 -20.78
CA GLY A 181 -21.52 -34.15 -21.63
C GLY A 181 -21.29 -34.98 -22.90
N ALA A 182 -20.19 -34.76 -23.59
CA ALA A 182 -19.83 -35.53 -24.77
C ALA A 182 -19.62 -37.02 -24.47
N VAL A 183 -18.90 -37.36 -23.41
CA VAL A 183 -18.70 -38.77 -22.97
C VAL A 183 -20.03 -39.43 -22.66
N ARG A 184 -20.94 -38.75 -21.94
CA ARG A 184 -22.26 -39.29 -21.61
C ARG A 184 -23.12 -39.49 -22.87
N PHE A 185 -23.04 -38.58 -23.82
CA PHE A 185 -23.83 -38.67 -25.06
C PHE A 185 -23.35 -39.81 -25.98
N THR A 186 -22.02 -39.91 -26.16
CA THR A 186 -21.41 -41.00 -26.96
C THR A 186 -21.59 -42.37 -26.31
N GLY A 187 -21.52 -42.44 -24.95
CA GLY A 187 -21.79 -43.68 -24.21
C GLY A 187 -23.25 -44.17 -24.32
N ARG A 188 -24.22 -43.24 -24.44
CA ARG A 188 -25.65 -43.60 -24.69
C ARG A 188 -25.82 -44.17 -26.08
N LYS A 189 -25.25 -43.55 -27.15
CA LYS A 189 -25.35 -44.08 -28.50
C LYS A 189 -24.80 -45.49 -28.65
N LYS A 190 -23.64 -45.78 -28.03
CA LYS A 190 -23.09 -47.15 -28.03
C LYS A 190 -23.97 -48.19 -27.31
N LYS A 191 -24.76 -47.80 -26.30
CA LYS A 191 -25.70 -48.72 -25.65
C LYS A 191 -26.94 -48.97 -26.48
N GLU A 192 -27.45 -48.01 -27.22
CA GLU A 192 -28.58 -48.18 -28.14
C GLU A 192 -28.25 -49.09 -29.34
N GLU A 193 -27.02 -48.95 -29.91
CA GLU A 193 -26.55 -49.83 -31.01
C GLU A 193 -26.24 -51.26 -30.56
N ALA A 194 -26.02 -51.51 -29.28
CA ALA A 194 -25.69 -52.84 -28.73
C ALA A 194 -26.90 -53.65 -28.26
N GLN A 195 -28.14 -53.15 -28.35
CA GLN A 195 -29.32 -53.94 -28.05
C GLN A 195 -29.67 -54.85 -29.26
N PRO A 196 -29.67 -56.20 -29.14
CA PRO A 196 -30.06 -57.06 -30.24
C PRO A 196 -31.55 -56.85 -30.52
N VAL A 197 -31.86 -56.71 -31.81
CA VAL A 197 -33.27 -56.75 -32.28
C VAL A 197 -33.84 -58.14 -31.99
N GLU A 198 -34.68 -58.25 -30.96
CA GLU A 198 -35.44 -59.44 -30.68
C GLU A 198 -36.43 -59.68 -31.87
N LYS A 199 -36.10 -60.60 -32.77
CA LYS A 199 -37.00 -61.04 -33.81
C LYS A 199 -38.10 -61.84 -33.18
N ASN A 200 -39.28 -61.27 -33.13
CA ASN A 200 -40.51 -62.01 -32.88
C ASN A 200 -40.73 -62.96 -34.03
N ALA A 201 -40.71 -64.24 -33.74
CA ALA A 201 -41.23 -65.37 -34.58
C ALA A 201 -42.55 -65.79 -34.04
#